data_d3ff6b6dfdc2a45f51bb7bdf3002f4c9
#
_entry.id   d3ff6b6dfdc2a45f51bb7bdf3002f4c9
#
_cell.length_a   1.000
_cell.length_b   1.000
_cell.length_c   1.000
_cell.angle_alpha   90.00
_cell.angle_beta   90.00
_cell.angle_gamma   90.00
#
_symmetry.space_group_name_H-M   'P 1'
#
loop_
_entity.id
_entity.type
_entity.pdbx_description
1 polymer ?
#
loop_
_entity_poly.entity_id
_entity_poly.type
_entity_poly.pdbx_seq_one_letter_code
_entity_poly.pdbx_strand_id
1 'polypeptide(L)'
;LLVSGTGLTHTGGMKSRDQMHSSDASEPSEPETDSARMFAMGLAEGKPEPGSRGAMPEWFYKGNGSTLRGPGGVVDLPAFGLDGGEEPEIAGCYVVDPEGVPRRLGFALGIEWSDHETEKINYLYLAPSKLRTCAVGPELITDLDFSDVDLECRVERDGETIYESGALKSG
;
A
#
# COMPACT_ATOMS: atom_id res chain seq x y z
N LEU A 1 -8.83 16.99 -4.53
CA LEU A 1 -8.45 15.57 -4.53
C LEU A 1 -7.64 15.25 -3.28
N LEU A 2 -8.01 14.20 -2.57
CA LEU A 2 -7.28 13.66 -1.43
C LEU A 2 -6.70 12.31 -1.84
N VAL A 3 -5.48 12.02 -1.38
CA VAL A 3 -4.78 10.76 -1.63
C VAL A 3 -4.41 10.13 -0.29
N SER A 4 -4.77 8.87 -0.10
CA SER A 4 -4.42 8.08 1.07
C SER A 4 -4.00 6.69 0.64
N GLY A 5 -3.16 6.06 1.42
CA GLY A 5 -2.80 4.66 1.27
C GLY A 5 -3.23 3.83 2.47
N THR A 6 -3.25 2.53 2.29
CA THR A 6 -3.53 1.55 3.34
C THR A 6 -2.41 0.55 3.40
N GLY A 7 -2.06 0.09 4.60
CA GLY A 7 -1.07 -0.97 4.80
C GLY A 7 -1.73 -2.27 5.22
N LEU A 8 -0.92 -3.33 5.31
CA LEU A 8 -1.34 -4.66 5.80
C LEU A 8 -2.56 -5.25 5.06
N THR A 9 -2.67 -4.98 3.77
CA THR A 9 -3.84 -5.36 2.96
C THR A 9 -3.76 -6.77 2.39
N HIS A 10 -2.60 -7.42 2.49
CA HIS A 10 -2.38 -8.78 1.98
C HIS A 10 -1.32 -9.53 2.79
N THR A 11 -1.37 -10.86 2.72
CA THR A 11 -0.51 -11.76 3.52
C THR A 11 0.99 -11.57 3.23
N GLY A 12 1.34 -11.30 1.96
CA GLY A 12 2.75 -11.06 1.57
C GLY A 12 3.31 -9.82 2.23
N GLY A 13 2.59 -8.70 2.18
CA GLY A 13 3.00 -7.45 2.83
C GLY A 13 3.10 -7.57 4.35
N MET A 14 2.16 -8.27 4.97
CA MET A 14 2.23 -8.55 6.40
C MET A 14 3.49 -9.34 6.78
N LYS A 15 3.80 -10.41 6.04
CA LYS A 15 5.00 -11.22 6.29
C LYS A 15 6.30 -10.45 6.08
N SER A 16 6.37 -9.63 5.03
CA SER A 16 7.53 -8.77 4.79
C SER A 16 7.75 -7.78 5.92
N ARG A 17 6.69 -7.13 6.39
CA ARG A 17 6.77 -6.19 7.50
C ARG A 17 7.11 -6.88 8.82
N ASP A 18 6.53 -8.05 9.06
CA ASP A 18 6.83 -8.87 10.23
C ASP A 18 8.33 -9.23 10.28
N GLN A 19 8.90 -9.63 9.14
CA GLN A 19 10.34 -9.90 9.01
C GLN A 19 11.21 -8.65 9.24
N MET A 20 10.77 -7.46 8.79
CA MET A 20 11.50 -6.20 9.03
C MET A 20 11.60 -5.86 10.52
N HIS A 21 10.59 -6.20 11.30
CA HIS A 21 10.48 -5.81 12.72
C HIS A 21 10.74 -6.97 13.69
N SER A 22 10.85 -8.20 13.22
CA SER A 22 11.30 -9.31 14.04
C SER A 22 12.81 -9.18 14.26
N SER A 23 13.22 -9.13 15.52
CA SER A 23 14.63 -9.27 15.88
C SER A 23 15.12 -10.66 15.47
N ASP A 24 16.37 -10.79 15.05
CA ASP A 24 17.05 -12.05 14.69
C ASP A 24 17.12 -13.11 15.84
N ALA A 25 16.24 -13.07 16.81
CA ALA A 25 16.21 -13.97 17.94
C ALA A 25 15.50 -15.29 17.57
N SER A 26 16.28 -16.30 17.39
CA SER A 26 15.92 -17.68 17.17
C SER A 26 15.37 -18.38 18.42
N GLU A 27 14.23 -17.93 18.96
CA GLU A 27 13.53 -18.63 20.03
C GLU A 27 12.03 -18.76 19.70
N PRO A 28 11.42 -19.95 19.83
CA PRO A 28 10.03 -20.21 19.42
C PRO A 28 8.94 -19.62 20.34
N SER A 29 9.23 -18.64 21.14
CA SER A 29 8.29 -18.03 22.13
C SER A 29 8.24 -16.50 22.12
N GLU A 30 8.68 -15.85 21.03
CA GLU A 30 8.56 -14.40 20.93
C GLU A 30 7.08 -13.99 20.78
N PRO A 31 6.64 -12.93 21.47
CA PRO A 31 5.29 -12.42 21.29
C PRO A 31 5.07 -11.96 19.84
N GLU A 32 3.93 -12.34 19.29
CA GLU A 32 3.46 -11.92 17.97
C GLU A 32 3.67 -10.41 17.77
N THR A 33 4.24 -9.99 16.65
CA THR A 33 4.52 -8.58 16.38
C THR A 33 3.24 -7.74 16.32
N ASP A 34 3.33 -6.44 16.50
CA ASP A 34 2.19 -5.53 16.38
C ASP A 34 1.59 -5.59 14.97
N SER A 35 2.41 -5.73 13.93
CA SER A 35 1.94 -5.89 12.54
C SER A 35 1.11 -7.16 12.36
N ALA A 36 1.55 -8.29 12.90
CA ALA A 36 0.82 -9.55 12.84
C ALA A 36 -0.52 -9.47 13.60
N ARG A 37 -0.52 -8.84 14.78
CA ARG A 37 -1.76 -8.60 15.56
C ARG A 37 -2.74 -7.70 14.81
N MET A 38 -2.28 -6.60 14.22
CA MET A 38 -3.15 -5.70 13.44
C MET A 38 -3.72 -6.40 12.22
N PHE A 39 -2.92 -7.20 11.53
CA PHE A 39 -3.39 -7.98 10.40
C PHE A 39 -4.47 -8.99 10.82
N ALA A 40 -4.24 -9.72 11.92
CA ALA A 40 -5.23 -10.67 12.46
C ALA A 40 -6.54 -9.98 12.86
N MET A 41 -6.49 -8.80 13.46
CA MET A 41 -7.68 -7.98 13.75
C MET A 41 -8.42 -7.61 12.45
N GLY A 42 -7.70 -7.22 11.41
CA GLY A 42 -8.29 -6.91 10.11
C GLY A 42 -8.98 -8.11 9.47
N LEU A 43 -8.39 -9.30 9.55
CA LEU A 43 -9.01 -10.54 9.07
C LEU A 43 -10.29 -10.89 9.84
N ALA A 44 -10.26 -10.71 11.17
CA ALA A 44 -11.39 -11.09 12.03
C ALA A 44 -12.57 -10.11 11.93
N GLU A 45 -12.30 -8.81 11.83
CA GLU A 45 -13.28 -7.75 12.03
C GLU A 45 -13.30 -6.69 10.91
N GLY A 46 -12.47 -6.84 9.87
CA GLY A 46 -12.35 -5.84 8.79
C GLY A 46 -13.59 -5.72 7.90
N LYS A 47 -14.46 -6.73 7.91
CA LYS A 47 -15.73 -6.73 7.16
C LYS A 47 -16.91 -6.95 8.10
N PRO A 48 -17.30 -5.92 8.89
CA PRO A 48 -18.37 -6.05 9.86
C PRO A 48 -19.75 -6.11 9.19
N GLU A 49 -20.73 -6.60 9.94
CA GLU A 49 -22.13 -6.53 9.53
C GLU A 49 -22.60 -5.07 9.38
N PRO A 50 -23.55 -4.79 8.46
CA PRO A 50 -24.09 -3.45 8.26
C PRO A 50 -24.57 -2.80 9.56
N GLY A 51 -24.06 -1.59 9.85
CA GLY A 51 -24.41 -0.85 11.06
C GLY A 51 -23.55 -1.17 12.30
N SER A 52 -22.66 -2.14 12.21
CA SER A 52 -21.66 -2.43 13.25
C SER A 52 -20.30 -1.78 12.93
N ARG A 53 -19.42 -1.73 13.94
CA ARG A 53 -18.03 -1.28 13.77
C ARG A 53 -17.15 -2.51 13.60
N GLY A 54 -16.22 -2.44 12.63
CA GLY A 54 -15.15 -3.40 12.49
C GLY A 54 -13.80 -2.87 12.96
N ALA A 55 -12.75 -3.62 12.69
CA ALA A 55 -11.39 -3.18 12.90
C ALA A 55 -11.09 -1.97 11.99
N MET A 56 -10.42 -0.98 12.54
CA MET A 56 -9.94 0.15 11.77
C MET A 56 -8.77 -0.31 10.89
N PRO A 57 -8.79 -0.03 9.57
CA PRO A 57 -7.67 -0.35 8.71
C PRO A 57 -6.45 0.51 9.07
N GLU A 58 -5.27 0.00 8.85
CA GLU A 58 -4.08 0.84 8.81
C GLU A 58 -4.18 1.77 7.60
N TRP A 59 -4.00 3.06 7.79
CA TRP A 59 -4.03 4.02 6.72
C TRP A 59 -3.17 5.25 7.02
N PHE A 60 -2.79 5.96 5.97
CA PHE A 60 -2.09 7.22 6.07
C PHE A 60 -2.61 8.21 5.01
N TYR A 61 -2.51 9.48 5.32
CA TYR A 61 -2.78 10.56 4.38
C TYR A 61 -1.53 10.86 3.56
N LYS A 62 -1.57 10.54 2.28
CA LYS A 62 -0.45 10.79 1.36
C LYS A 62 -0.31 12.27 1.02
N GLY A 63 -1.43 12.92 0.77
CA GLY A 63 -1.47 14.31 0.38
C GLY A 63 -2.64 14.63 -0.55
N ASN A 64 -2.54 15.76 -1.23
CA ASN A 64 -3.51 16.16 -2.24
C ASN A 64 -3.05 15.72 -3.65
N GLY A 65 -3.83 16.08 -4.68
CA GLY A 65 -3.54 15.71 -6.06
C GLY A 65 -2.16 16.14 -6.59
N SER A 66 -1.46 17.06 -5.94
CA SER A 66 -0.11 17.45 -6.34
C SER A 66 0.95 16.38 -6.07
N THR A 67 0.63 15.38 -5.24
CA THR A 67 1.51 14.23 -4.99
C THR A 67 1.46 13.19 -6.10
N LEU A 68 0.43 13.22 -6.94
CA LEU A 68 0.25 12.24 -8.02
C LEU A 68 1.17 12.51 -9.20
N ARG A 69 1.67 11.43 -9.77
CA ARG A 69 2.33 11.38 -11.08
C ARG A 69 1.53 10.49 -12.00
N GLY A 70 1.44 10.87 -13.25
CA GLY A 70 0.87 10.03 -14.30
C GLY A 70 1.91 9.05 -14.87
N PRO A 71 1.50 8.20 -15.82
CA PRO A 71 2.38 7.27 -16.50
C PRO A 71 3.58 7.98 -17.15
N GLY A 72 4.77 7.43 -16.95
CA GLY A 72 6.03 8.05 -17.41
C GLY A 72 6.50 9.23 -16.55
N GLY A 73 5.75 9.61 -15.52
CA GLY A 73 6.16 10.65 -14.58
C GLY A 73 7.25 10.17 -13.63
N VAL A 74 8.05 11.12 -13.13
CA VAL A 74 9.12 10.83 -12.17
C VAL A 74 8.58 10.89 -10.76
N VAL A 75 8.84 9.87 -9.97
CA VAL A 75 8.69 9.89 -8.51
C VAL A 75 10.05 10.18 -7.89
N ASP A 76 10.14 11.32 -7.23
CA ASP A 76 11.42 11.83 -6.73
C ASP A 76 11.74 11.24 -5.35
N LEU A 77 13.01 10.88 -5.13
CA LEU A 77 13.53 10.62 -3.80
C LEU A 77 13.86 11.97 -3.14
N PRO A 78 13.15 12.36 -2.07
CA PRO A 78 13.47 13.58 -1.34
C PRO A 78 14.86 13.50 -0.71
N ALA A 79 15.51 14.67 -0.51
CA ALA A 79 16.86 14.74 0.06
C ALA A 79 16.97 14.17 1.49
N PHE A 80 15.86 14.00 2.20
CA PHE A 80 15.81 13.37 3.52
C PHE A 80 15.57 11.86 3.47
N GLY A 81 15.20 11.30 2.29
CA GLY A 81 14.96 9.87 2.14
C GLY A 81 16.26 9.08 2.16
N LEU A 82 16.22 7.95 2.82
CA LEU A 82 17.35 7.00 2.90
C LEU A 82 17.26 5.96 1.80
N ASP A 83 16.06 5.66 1.33
CA ASP A 83 15.76 4.68 0.29
C ASP A 83 14.58 5.13 -0.56
N GLY A 84 14.44 4.58 -1.76
CA GLY A 84 13.31 4.75 -2.64
C GLY A 84 12.88 3.39 -3.18
N GLY A 85 11.84 2.84 -2.58
CA GLY A 85 11.25 1.56 -2.94
C GLY A 85 9.87 1.71 -3.55
N GLU A 86 9.62 0.97 -4.60
CA GLU A 86 8.31 0.88 -5.24
C GLU A 86 7.41 -0.13 -4.53
N GLU A 87 6.19 0.25 -4.29
CA GLU A 87 5.12 -0.63 -3.82
C GLU A 87 4.00 -0.63 -4.87
N PRO A 88 3.91 -1.68 -5.69
CA PRO A 88 2.82 -1.84 -6.66
C PRO A 88 1.48 -1.98 -5.94
N GLU A 89 0.50 -1.17 -6.36
CA GLU A 89 -0.78 -1.03 -5.71
C GLU A 89 -1.94 -1.07 -6.69
N ILE A 90 -3.13 -1.34 -6.18
CA ILE A 90 -4.39 -1.09 -6.88
C ILE A 90 -5.04 0.13 -6.23
N ALA A 91 -5.13 1.22 -6.98
CA ALA A 91 -5.71 2.46 -6.53
C ALA A 91 -7.22 2.48 -6.75
N GLY A 92 -8.01 2.58 -5.68
CA GLY A 92 -9.44 2.86 -5.77
C GLY A 92 -9.71 4.35 -5.98
N CYS A 93 -10.46 4.68 -7.01
CA CYS A 93 -10.82 6.06 -7.33
C CYS A 93 -12.27 6.33 -6.93
N TYR A 94 -12.48 7.44 -6.20
CA TYR A 94 -13.79 7.80 -5.66
C TYR A 94 -14.14 9.26 -5.96
N VAL A 95 -15.44 9.52 -6.07
CA VAL A 95 -16.03 10.86 -6.00
C VAL A 95 -16.93 10.94 -4.76
N VAL A 96 -16.88 12.06 -4.08
CA VAL A 96 -17.81 12.32 -2.97
C VAL A 96 -19.05 12.97 -3.54
N ASP A 97 -20.21 12.36 -3.31
CA ASP A 97 -21.47 12.90 -3.78
C ASP A 97 -21.94 14.11 -2.94
N PRO A 98 -23.02 14.80 -3.34
CA PRO A 98 -23.52 15.95 -2.58
C PRO A 98 -23.93 15.65 -1.14
N GLU A 99 -24.25 14.41 -0.85
CA GLU A 99 -24.64 13.90 0.48
C GLU A 99 -23.40 13.56 1.34
N GLY A 100 -22.18 13.71 0.78
CA GLY A 100 -20.93 13.42 1.47
C GLY A 100 -20.52 11.94 1.44
N VAL A 101 -21.18 11.13 0.62
CA VAL A 101 -20.91 9.69 0.51
C VAL A 101 -19.88 9.42 -0.59
N PRO A 102 -18.77 8.70 -0.31
CA PRO A 102 -17.82 8.30 -1.33
C PRO A 102 -18.44 7.25 -2.27
N ARG A 103 -18.45 7.55 -3.56
CA ARG A 103 -18.89 6.66 -4.63
C ARG A 103 -17.69 6.22 -5.44
N ARG A 104 -17.43 4.92 -5.50
CA ARG A 104 -16.33 4.38 -6.28
C ARG A 104 -16.60 4.57 -7.77
N LEU A 105 -15.63 5.16 -8.46
CA LEU A 105 -15.62 5.29 -9.92
C LEU A 105 -14.99 4.06 -10.60
N GLY A 106 -13.96 3.49 -9.99
CA GLY A 106 -13.24 2.37 -10.54
C GLY A 106 -11.89 2.17 -9.86
N PHE A 107 -11.05 1.38 -10.51
CA PHE A 107 -9.70 1.07 -10.08
C PHE A 107 -8.67 1.43 -11.15
N ALA A 108 -7.48 1.80 -10.71
CA ALA A 108 -6.32 2.04 -11.55
C ALA A 108 -5.10 1.34 -10.95
N LEU A 109 -4.05 1.15 -11.75
CA LEU A 109 -2.75 0.77 -11.22
C LEU A 109 -2.15 1.93 -10.43
N GLY A 110 -1.40 1.63 -9.39
CA GLY A 110 -0.70 2.59 -8.57
C GLY A 110 0.70 2.14 -8.20
N ILE A 111 1.55 3.10 -7.90
CA ILE A 111 2.85 2.90 -7.26
C ILE A 111 2.88 3.81 -6.04
N GLU A 112 2.92 3.23 -4.85
CA GLU A 112 3.33 3.95 -3.66
C GLU A 112 4.86 4.05 -3.66
N TRP A 113 5.38 5.19 -3.23
CA TRP A 113 6.81 5.44 -3.18
C TRP A 113 7.25 5.57 -1.73
N SER A 114 8.07 4.62 -1.26
CA SER A 114 8.35 4.41 0.15
C SER A 114 9.85 4.37 0.45
N ASP A 115 10.19 4.76 1.67
CA ASP A 115 11.53 4.66 2.25
C ASP A 115 11.54 3.49 3.24
N HIS A 116 11.86 2.31 2.74
CA HIS A 116 11.87 1.09 3.54
C HIS A 116 12.96 1.10 4.62
N GLU A 117 14.06 1.84 4.42
CA GLU A 117 15.09 1.98 5.44
C GLU A 117 14.61 2.79 6.65
N THR A 118 13.83 3.86 6.40
CA THR A 118 13.17 4.59 7.48
C THR A 118 12.11 3.74 8.18
N GLU A 119 11.31 2.98 7.44
CA GLU A 119 10.27 2.12 8.01
C GLU A 119 10.85 1.03 8.93
N LYS A 120 11.99 0.45 8.59
CA LYS A 120 12.70 -0.55 9.41
C LYS A 120 13.12 -0.05 10.78
N ILE A 121 13.34 1.25 10.95
CA ILE A 121 13.79 1.84 12.21
C ILE A 121 12.76 1.62 13.31
N ASN A 122 11.49 1.86 13.02
CA ASN A 122 10.40 1.70 13.96
C ASN A 122 9.05 1.69 13.23
N TYR A 123 8.13 0.85 13.69
CA TYR A 123 6.76 0.78 13.18
C TYR A 123 6.04 2.15 13.13
N LEU A 124 6.32 3.05 14.06
CA LEU A 124 5.75 4.40 14.08
C LEU A 124 6.18 5.26 12.88
N TYR A 125 7.21 4.84 12.15
CA TYR A 125 7.66 5.53 10.94
C TYR A 125 6.93 5.14 9.66
N LEU A 126 5.85 4.36 9.75
CA LEU A 126 5.05 4.05 8.56
C LEU A 126 4.70 5.31 7.76
N ALA A 127 4.00 6.27 8.35
CA ALA A 127 3.58 7.47 7.64
C ALA A 127 4.75 8.35 7.17
N PRO A 128 5.80 8.59 7.98
CA PRO A 128 7.01 9.29 7.53
C PRO A 128 7.77 8.58 6.41
N SER A 129 7.73 7.24 6.35
CA SER A 129 8.39 6.45 5.31
C SER A 129 7.71 6.56 3.95
N LYS A 130 6.42 6.91 3.91
CA LYS A 130 5.69 7.10 2.65
C LYS A 130 6.08 8.43 2.02
N LEU A 131 7.01 8.34 1.06
CA LEU A 131 7.55 9.49 0.37
C LEU A 131 6.45 10.29 -0.35
N ARG A 132 6.67 11.59 -0.58
CA ARG A 132 5.63 12.56 -0.94
C ARG A 132 4.90 12.27 -2.24
N THR A 133 5.53 11.58 -3.18
CA THR A 133 4.97 11.30 -4.49
C THR A 133 4.48 9.87 -4.60
N CYS A 134 3.54 9.64 -5.49
CA CYS A 134 3.07 8.33 -5.91
C CYS A 134 2.60 8.42 -7.37
N ALA A 135 2.46 7.30 -8.05
CA ALA A 135 1.99 7.28 -9.42
C ALA A 135 0.66 6.53 -9.53
N VAL A 136 -0.21 6.99 -10.44
CA VAL A 136 -1.50 6.35 -10.72
C VAL A 136 -1.77 6.40 -12.23
N GLY A 137 -2.25 5.32 -12.78
CA GLY A 137 -2.66 5.21 -14.18
C GLY A 137 -2.13 3.92 -14.83
N PRO A 138 -2.14 3.80 -16.18
CA PRO A 138 -2.62 4.79 -17.14
C PRO A 138 -4.14 4.84 -17.30
N GLU A 139 -4.88 3.83 -16.85
CA GLU A 139 -6.30 3.65 -17.10
C GLU A 139 -7.09 3.58 -15.81
N LEU A 140 -8.34 4.03 -15.86
CA LEU A 140 -9.35 3.82 -14.84
C LEU A 140 -10.36 2.79 -15.37
N ILE A 141 -10.43 1.63 -14.72
CA ILE A 141 -11.35 0.56 -15.07
C ILE A 141 -12.57 0.64 -14.16
N THR A 142 -13.75 0.84 -14.73
CA THR A 142 -14.97 1.16 -13.98
C THR A 142 -15.80 -0.06 -13.61
N ASP A 143 -15.61 -1.17 -14.29
CA ASP A 143 -16.40 -2.42 -14.17
C ASP A 143 -15.56 -3.62 -13.70
N LEU A 144 -14.42 -3.35 -13.05
CA LEU A 144 -13.52 -4.36 -12.53
C LEU A 144 -14.08 -5.02 -11.28
N ASP A 145 -14.08 -6.35 -11.24
CA ASP A 145 -14.21 -7.11 -10.00
C ASP A 145 -12.81 -7.20 -9.34
N PHE A 146 -12.68 -6.55 -8.18
CA PHE A 146 -11.42 -6.51 -7.45
C PHE A 146 -10.93 -7.90 -7.02
N SER A 147 -11.84 -8.84 -6.81
CA SER A 147 -11.50 -10.21 -6.38
C SER A 147 -10.85 -11.07 -7.48
N ASP A 148 -10.83 -10.59 -8.73
CA ASP A 148 -10.31 -11.32 -9.89
C ASP A 148 -9.28 -10.47 -10.66
N VAL A 149 -8.35 -9.87 -9.93
CA VAL A 149 -7.28 -9.07 -10.54
C VAL A 149 -5.94 -9.78 -10.39
N ASP A 150 -5.25 -9.97 -11.50
CA ASP A 150 -3.84 -10.35 -11.53
C ASP A 150 -2.99 -9.09 -11.71
N LEU A 151 -1.97 -8.94 -10.89
CA LEU A 151 -1.03 -7.82 -10.92
C LEU A 151 0.39 -8.37 -11.18
N GLU A 152 1.11 -7.74 -12.07
CA GLU A 152 2.53 -8.00 -12.30
C GLU A 152 3.35 -6.73 -12.10
N CYS A 153 4.50 -6.86 -11.49
CA CYS A 153 5.46 -5.78 -11.30
C CYS A 153 6.80 -6.15 -11.92
N ARG A 154 7.39 -5.20 -12.65
CA ARG A 154 8.73 -5.32 -13.18
C ARG A 154 9.50 -4.04 -12.92
N VAL A 155 10.75 -4.17 -12.48
CA VAL A 155 11.67 -3.06 -12.32
C VAL A 155 12.78 -3.19 -13.36
N GLU A 156 12.97 -2.12 -14.12
CA GLU A 156 14.01 -2.04 -15.14
C GLU A 156 15.00 -0.95 -14.79
N ARG A 157 16.28 -1.21 -14.99
CA ARG A 157 17.37 -0.25 -14.84
C ARG A 157 18.32 -0.36 -16.03
N ASP A 158 18.60 0.79 -16.66
CA ASP A 158 19.48 0.86 -17.84
C ASP A 158 19.07 -0.11 -18.99
N GLY A 159 17.78 -0.39 -19.13
CA GLY A 159 17.22 -1.29 -20.13
C GLY A 159 17.25 -2.78 -19.77
N GLU A 160 17.70 -3.12 -18.57
CA GLU A 160 17.69 -4.48 -18.04
C GLU A 160 16.62 -4.66 -16.95
N THR A 161 15.90 -5.78 -17.00
CA THR A 161 14.98 -6.17 -15.92
C THR A 161 15.79 -6.64 -14.71
N ILE A 162 15.68 -5.92 -13.60
CA ILE A 162 16.38 -6.26 -12.35
C ILE A 162 15.47 -6.94 -11.34
N TYR A 163 14.16 -6.87 -11.54
CA TYR A 163 13.15 -7.52 -10.71
C TYR A 163 11.89 -7.84 -11.52
N GLU A 164 11.27 -8.97 -11.22
CA GLU A 164 9.99 -9.39 -11.78
C GLU A 164 9.23 -10.21 -10.72
N SER A 165 8.01 -9.78 -10.41
CA SER A 165 7.21 -10.41 -9.35
C SER A 165 6.55 -11.72 -9.78
N GLY A 166 6.36 -11.95 -11.10
CA GLY A 166 5.35 -12.87 -11.59
C GLY A 166 3.93 -12.40 -11.24
N ALA A 167 2.95 -13.26 -11.50
CA ALA A 167 1.55 -12.93 -11.24
C ALA A 167 1.24 -12.91 -9.72
N LEU A 168 0.73 -11.80 -9.25
CA LEU A 168 0.20 -11.59 -7.90
C LEU A 168 -1.31 -11.51 -7.98
N LYS A 169 -2.03 -12.28 -7.17
CA LYS A 169 -3.49 -12.27 -7.14
C LYS A 169 -4.03 -11.34 -6.06
N SER A 170 -5.04 -10.56 -6.42
CA SER A 170 -5.85 -9.81 -5.47
C SER A 170 -6.90 -10.73 -4.86
N GLY A 171 -6.95 -10.88 -3.57
CA GLY A 171 -7.98 -11.64 -2.88
C GLY A 171 -7.47 -12.77 -2.02
#